data_10f7ce3a9fda6866f70ac08d42e43475
#
_entry.id   10f7ce3a9fda6866f70ac08d42e43475
#
_cell.length_a   1.000
_cell.length_b   1.000
_cell.length_c   1.000
_cell.angle_alpha   90.00
_cell.angle_beta   90.00
_cell.angle_gamma   90.00
#
_symmetry.space_group_name_H-M   'P 1'
#
loop_
_entity.id
_entity.type
_entity.pdbx_description
1 polymer ?
#
loop_
_entity_poly.entity_id
_entity_poly.type
_entity_poly.pdbx_seq_one_letter_code
_entity_poly.pdbx_strand_id
1 'polypeptide(L)' 'MSELTMNKIEYIIILVQMFADKYCISNRLAFNYLQQYNGIQLLEDHYNVLHTLSYDDVIDDTADYCRKNGGYLQ' A
#
# COMPACT_ATOMS: atom_id res chain seq x y z
N MET A 1 -21.30 3.56 15.23
CA MET A 1 -20.13 3.76 14.42
C MET A 1 -20.56 4.02 12.99
N SER A 2 -19.73 4.67 12.26
CA SER A 2 -20.06 4.96 10.89
C SER A 2 -19.60 3.81 10.01
N GLU A 3 -20.52 3.25 9.28
CA GLU A 3 -20.21 2.21 8.31
C GLU A 3 -19.47 2.79 7.12
N LEU A 4 -19.49 4.10 6.99
CA LEU A 4 -18.83 4.75 5.88
C LEU A 4 -17.35 4.95 6.12
N THR A 5 -16.90 4.70 7.35
CA THR A 5 -15.50 4.85 7.69
C THR A 5 -14.77 3.57 7.39
N MET A 6 -13.84 3.63 6.45
CA MET A 6 -12.99 2.49 6.12
C MET A 6 -11.99 2.31 7.25
N ASN A 7 -11.87 1.10 7.77
CA ASN A 7 -10.88 0.87 8.80
C ASN A 7 -9.51 0.64 8.14
N LYS A 8 -8.48 0.63 8.98
CA LYS A 8 -7.11 0.54 8.50
C LYS A 8 -6.86 -0.74 7.71
N ILE A 9 -7.43 -1.85 8.16
CA ILE A 9 -7.21 -3.13 7.50
C ILE A 9 -7.81 -3.13 6.09
N GLU A 10 -9.03 -2.62 5.96
CA GLU A 10 -9.68 -2.53 4.66
C GLU A 10 -8.91 -1.63 3.72
N TYR A 11 -8.42 -0.52 4.24
CA TYR A 11 -7.64 0.42 3.46
C TYR A 11 -6.39 -0.24 2.89
N ILE A 12 -5.67 -0.99 3.73
CA ILE A 12 -4.45 -1.67 3.31
C ILE A 12 -4.75 -2.74 2.27
N ILE A 13 -5.84 -3.49 2.46
CA ILE A 13 -6.23 -4.52 1.51
C ILE A 13 -6.50 -3.91 0.13
N ILE A 14 -7.23 -2.81 0.10
CA ILE A 14 -7.53 -2.12 -1.16
C ILE A 14 -6.24 -1.63 -1.81
N LEU A 15 -5.34 -1.06 -1.03
CA LEU A 15 -4.09 -0.57 -1.59
C LEU A 15 -3.22 -1.69 -2.13
N VAL A 16 -3.20 -2.84 -1.46
CA VAL A 16 -2.47 -3.99 -1.98
C VAL A 16 -3.02 -4.41 -3.33
N GLN A 17 -4.35 -4.46 -3.46
CA GLN A 17 -4.97 -4.85 -4.73
C GLN A 17 -4.66 -3.84 -5.83
N MET A 18 -4.73 -2.56 -5.51
CA MET A 18 -4.44 -1.52 -6.51
C MET A 18 -2.96 -1.51 -6.89
N PHE A 19 -2.10 -1.75 -5.92
CA PHE A 19 -0.66 -1.88 -6.17
C PHE A 19 -0.40 -3.05 -7.12
N ALA A 20 -1.05 -4.18 -6.86
CA ALA A 20 -0.91 -5.35 -7.71
C ALA A 20 -1.34 -5.06 -9.15
N ASP A 21 -2.47 -4.37 -9.30
CA ASP A 21 -2.97 -4.01 -10.61
C ASP A 21 -2.01 -3.10 -11.35
N LYS A 22 -1.47 -2.12 -10.64
CA LYS A 22 -0.60 -1.14 -11.27
C LYS A 22 0.68 -1.79 -11.81
N TYR A 23 1.21 -2.75 -11.08
CA TYR A 23 2.45 -3.42 -11.45
C TYR A 23 2.24 -4.77 -12.12
N CYS A 24 0.99 -5.11 -12.40
CA CYS A 24 0.65 -6.34 -13.12
C CYS A 24 1.17 -7.59 -12.43
N ILE A 25 1.04 -7.63 -11.12
CA ILE A 25 1.43 -8.79 -10.32
C ILE A 25 0.23 -9.27 -9.53
N SER A 26 0.34 -10.46 -8.94
CA SER A 26 -0.76 -10.99 -8.14
C SER A 26 -0.86 -10.23 -6.82
N ASN A 27 -2.03 -10.31 -6.20
CA ASN A 27 -2.22 -9.70 -4.88
C ASN A 27 -1.25 -10.28 -3.87
N ARG A 28 -0.99 -11.57 -3.97
CA ARG A 28 -0.06 -12.24 -3.06
C ARG A 28 1.35 -11.70 -3.20
N LEU A 29 1.82 -11.56 -4.44
CA LEU A 29 3.15 -11.01 -4.68
C LEU A 29 3.23 -9.56 -4.20
N ALA A 30 2.18 -8.80 -4.44
CA ALA A 30 2.15 -7.40 -4.00
C ALA A 30 2.24 -7.33 -2.49
N PHE A 31 1.46 -8.14 -1.78
CA PHE A 31 1.49 -8.13 -0.32
C PHE A 31 2.87 -8.53 0.21
N ASN A 32 3.43 -9.61 -0.35
CA ASN A 32 4.75 -10.08 0.10
C ASN A 32 5.83 -9.02 -0.15
N TYR A 33 5.78 -8.38 -1.29
CA TYR A 33 6.72 -7.31 -1.61
C TYR A 33 6.60 -6.15 -0.64
N LEU A 34 5.38 -5.69 -0.42
CA LEU A 34 5.14 -4.57 0.48
C LEU A 34 5.55 -4.90 1.92
N GLN A 35 5.28 -6.13 2.34
CA GLN A 35 5.65 -6.55 3.68
C GLN A 35 7.16 -6.63 3.84
N GLN A 36 7.85 -7.18 2.85
CA GLN A 36 9.29 -7.39 2.91
C GLN A 36 10.06 -6.07 2.96
N TYR A 37 9.58 -5.07 2.25
CA TYR A 37 10.28 -3.80 2.14
C TYR A 37 9.62 -2.69 2.95
N ASN A 38 8.86 -3.08 3.97
CA ASN A 38 8.26 -2.18 4.96
C ASN A 38 7.17 -1.27 4.40
N GLY A 39 6.61 -1.60 3.25
CA GLY A 39 5.51 -0.84 2.69
C GLY A 39 4.25 -0.97 3.53
N ILE A 40 3.95 -2.17 4.01
CA ILE A 40 2.78 -2.38 4.88
C ILE A 40 2.95 -1.57 6.16
N GLN A 41 4.14 -1.58 6.74
CA GLN A 41 4.42 -0.82 7.95
C GLN A 41 4.22 0.67 7.71
N LEU A 42 4.66 1.17 6.58
CA LEU A 42 4.45 2.57 6.22
C LEU A 42 2.97 2.92 6.18
N LEU A 43 2.16 2.05 5.57
CA LEU A 43 0.73 2.29 5.46
C LEU A 43 0.05 2.27 6.83
N GLU A 44 0.49 1.39 7.71
CA GLU A 44 -0.07 1.32 9.06
C GLU A 44 0.29 2.54 9.89
N ASP A 45 1.57 2.93 9.83
CA ASP A 45 2.07 4.02 10.67
C ASP A 45 1.48 5.37 10.26
N HIS A 46 1.21 5.55 8.98
CA HIS A 46 0.78 6.84 8.46
C HIS A 46 -0.64 6.81 7.92
N TYR A 47 -1.42 5.84 8.33
CA TYR A 47 -2.79 5.69 7.86
C TYR A 47 -3.60 6.98 7.99
N ASN A 48 -3.46 7.67 9.12
CA ASN A 48 -4.26 8.86 9.38
C ASN A 48 -4.04 9.97 8.35
N VAL A 49 -2.83 10.04 7.81
CA VAL A 49 -2.51 11.02 6.78
C VAL A 49 -2.80 10.44 5.40
N LEU A 50 -2.36 9.21 5.17
CA LEU A 50 -2.42 8.62 3.84
C LEU A 50 -3.83 8.45 3.32
N HIS A 51 -4.78 8.11 4.20
CA HIS A 51 -6.15 7.86 3.74
C HIS A 51 -6.85 9.12 3.24
N THR A 52 -6.25 10.29 3.45
CA THR A 52 -6.79 11.55 2.92
C THR A 52 -6.24 11.89 1.54
N LEU A 53 -5.27 11.12 1.07
CA LEU A 53 -4.65 11.34 -0.23
C LEU A 53 -5.27 10.40 -1.27
N SER A 54 -5.05 10.70 -2.54
CA SER A 54 -5.54 9.81 -3.59
C SER A 54 -4.77 8.48 -3.52
N TYR A 55 -5.44 7.41 -3.94
CA TYR A 55 -4.80 6.10 -3.95
C TYR A 55 -3.58 6.09 -4.86
N ASP A 56 -3.65 6.76 -6.01
CA ASP A 56 -2.54 6.78 -6.94
C ASP A 56 -1.29 7.41 -6.31
N ASP A 57 -1.49 8.50 -5.59
CA ASP A 57 -0.38 9.16 -4.91
C ASP A 57 0.22 8.27 -3.83
N VAL A 58 -0.63 7.61 -3.06
CA VAL A 58 -0.15 6.72 -2.00
C VAL A 58 0.60 5.54 -2.59
N ILE A 59 0.11 4.98 -3.68
CA ILE A 59 0.78 3.85 -4.32
C ILE A 59 2.16 4.26 -4.84
N ASP A 60 2.27 5.42 -5.47
CA ASP A 60 3.54 5.92 -5.97
C ASP A 60 4.52 6.16 -4.82
N ASP A 61 4.05 6.78 -3.75
CA ASP A 61 4.90 7.05 -2.60
C ASP A 61 5.34 5.75 -1.93
N THR A 62 4.44 4.79 -1.83
CA THR A 62 4.76 3.50 -1.22
C THR A 62 5.78 2.74 -2.05
N ALA A 63 5.60 2.74 -3.36
CA ALA A 63 6.56 2.09 -4.26
C ALA A 63 7.94 2.72 -4.13
N ASP A 64 7.98 4.04 -4.06
CA ASP A 64 9.24 4.76 -3.91
C ASP A 64 9.92 4.40 -2.59
N TYR A 65 9.14 4.34 -1.52
CA TYR A 65 9.65 3.96 -0.21
C TYR A 65 10.22 2.56 -0.22
N CYS A 66 9.53 1.62 -0.86
CA CYS A 66 10.01 0.25 -0.95
C CYS A 66 11.30 0.16 -1.75
N ARG A 67 11.42 0.93 -2.84
CA ARG A 67 12.65 0.94 -3.62
C ARG A 67 13.83 1.45 -2.80
N LYS A 68 13.60 2.45 -1.96
CA LYS A 68 14.65 2.99 -1.11
C LYS A 68 15.08 2.00 -0.05
N ASN A 69 14.23 1.03 0.26
CA ASN A 69 14.57 -0.04 1.19
C ASN A 69 15.14 -1.27 0.49
N GLY A 70 15.48 -1.14 -0.79
CA GLY A 70 16.12 -2.21 -1.53
C GLY A 70 15.18 -3.06 -2.36
N GLY A 71 13.91 -2.71 -2.42
CA GLY A 71 12.92 -3.46 -3.17
C GLY A 71 12.77 -2.94 -4.57
N TYR A 72 12.99 -3.80 -5.57
CA TYR A 72 12.81 -3.44 -6.96
C TYR A 72 11.79 -4.38 -7.60
N LEU A 73 10.81 -3.79 -8.27
CA LEU A 73 9.86 -4.54 -9.07
C LEU A 73 10.33 -4.56 -10.50
N GLN A 74 10.14 -5.69 -11.15
CA GLN A 74 10.50 -5.84 -12.55
C GLN A 74 9.44 -5.29 -13.46
#